data_f352867c1ae2f6f15539177258b4bba0
#
_entry.id   f352867c1ae2f6f15539177258b4bba0
#
_cell.length_a   1.000
_cell.length_b   1.000
_cell.length_c   1.000
_cell.angle_alpha   90.00
_cell.angle_beta   90.00
_cell.angle_gamma   90.00
#
_symmetry.space_group_name_H-M   'P 1'
#
loop_
_entity.id
_entity.type
_entity.pdbx_description
1 polymer ?
#
loop_
_entity_poly.entity_id
_entity_poly.type
_entity_poly.pdbx_seq_one_letter_code
_entity_poly.pdbx_strand_id
1 'polypeptide(L)'
;MNEKKRTEISELGQFGLIDRLTADITPTAATTLKGAGDDAAVIAADKDDATVVSTDTLLEGVDFDLTYFPLKHLGYKAVTVAISDILAMNARPEQLLVSLGVSSKMSVEALDDLYEGIRFACREYGVDLVGGDTRASLTGLVIGVTAVGRARRDVITYRSGARFNDLICITGNLGAAYMGLQPVSYTHLRAHETKANL
;
A
#
# COMPACT_ATOMS: atom_id res chain seq x y z
N MET A 1 -1.36 -34.69 25.23
CA MET A 1 -1.69 -33.64 24.25
C MET A 1 -0.64 -32.56 24.41
N ASN A 2 0.26 -32.40 23.42
CA ASN A 2 1.24 -31.32 23.47
C ASN A 2 0.47 -30.00 23.25
N GLU A 3 0.35 -29.17 24.26
CA GLU A 3 -0.10 -27.81 24.11
C GLU A 3 0.86 -27.11 23.15
N LYS A 4 0.36 -26.73 21.97
CA LYS A 4 1.12 -25.88 21.05
C LYS A 4 1.38 -24.57 21.77
N LYS A 5 2.63 -24.28 22.10
CA LYS A 5 3.06 -23.02 22.71
C LYS A 5 2.56 -21.88 21.83
N ARG A 6 1.74 -20.97 22.40
CA ARG A 6 1.30 -19.75 21.73
C ARG A 6 2.50 -18.83 21.55
N THR A 7 2.76 -18.39 20.34
CA THR A 7 3.78 -17.40 20.02
C THR A 7 3.08 -16.08 19.71
N GLU A 8 3.45 -15.00 20.39
CA GLU A 8 2.88 -13.68 20.14
C GLU A 8 3.49 -13.07 18.87
N ILE A 9 2.67 -12.29 18.11
CA ILE A 9 3.11 -11.65 16.86
C ILE A 9 4.29 -10.71 17.12
N SER A 10 4.31 -10.04 18.28
CA SER A 10 5.39 -9.13 18.71
C SER A 10 6.76 -9.83 18.84
N GLU A 11 6.79 -11.15 19.06
CA GLU A 11 8.04 -11.93 19.12
C GLU A 11 8.69 -12.08 17.73
N LEU A 12 7.88 -12.09 16.67
CA LEU A 12 8.34 -12.24 15.29
C LEU A 12 8.55 -10.90 14.59
N GLY A 13 7.78 -9.89 14.94
CA GLY A 13 7.66 -8.67 14.19
C GLY A 13 6.97 -8.88 12.81
N GLN A 14 6.84 -7.80 12.05
CA GLN A 14 6.13 -7.85 10.76
C GLN A 14 6.83 -8.77 9.74
N PHE A 15 8.13 -8.61 9.56
CA PHE A 15 8.87 -9.40 8.56
C PHE A 15 8.94 -10.87 8.94
N GLY A 16 9.23 -11.19 10.20
CA GLY A 16 9.26 -12.58 10.66
C GLY A 16 7.89 -13.27 10.58
N LEU A 17 6.79 -12.51 10.73
CA LEU A 17 5.45 -13.05 10.49
C LEU A 17 5.23 -13.36 9.00
N ILE A 18 5.60 -12.43 8.11
CA ILE A 18 5.49 -12.63 6.66
C ILE A 18 6.30 -13.85 6.23
N ASP A 19 7.57 -13.93 6.64
CA ASP A 19 8.45 -15.07 6.33
C ASP A 19 7.84 -16.40 6.79
N ARG A 20 7.27 -16.43 7.99
CA ARG A 20 6.61 -17.63 8.52
C ARG A 20 5.36 -18.02 7.71
N LEU A 21 4.54 -17.06 7.31
CA LEU A 21 3.31 -17.31 6.56
C LEU A 21 3.58 -17.73 5.11
N THR A 22 4.70 -17.30 4.55
CA THR A 22 5.06 -17.54 3.15
C THR A 22 6.09 -18.67 2.96
N ALA A 23 6.63 -19.24 4.05
CA ALA A 23 7.71 -20.24 4.02
C ALA A 23 7.41 -21.45 3.13
N ASP A 24 6.16 -21.93 3.15
CA ASP A 24 5.72 -23.12 2.42
C ASP A 24 5.05 -22.79 1.08
N ILE A 25 5.02 -21.50 0.68
CA ILE A 25 4.41 -21.08 -0.58
C ILE A 25 5.40 -21.34 -1.72
N THR A 26 5.15 -22.37 -2.49
CA THR A 26 5.94 -22.71 -3.70
C THR A 26 5.07 -22.46 -4.93
N PRO A 27 5.48 -21.53 -5.82
CA PRO A 27 4.78 -21.31 -7.09
C PRO A 27 4.77 -22.60 -7.93
N THR A 28 3.59 -22.98 -8.41
CA THR A 28 3.41 -24.15 -9.29
C THR A 28 3.23 -23.78 -10.76
N ALA A 29 2.78 -22.54 -11.02
CA ALA A 29 2.61 -22.05 -12.38
C ALA A 29 3.97 -21.65 -12.98
N ALA A 30 4.31 -22.21 -14.16
CA ALA A 30 5.55 -21.88 -14.87
C ALA A 30 5.67 -20.40 -15.26
N THR A 31 4.56 -19.68 -15.27
CA THR A 31 4.52 -18.23 -15.52
C THR A 31 4.89 -17.38 -14.31
N THR A 32 4.91 -17.92 -13.09
CA THR A 32 5.33 -17.17 -11.89
C THR A 32 6.85 -17.11 -11.85
N LEU A 33 7.41 -15.94 -12.19
CA LEU A 33 8.86 -15.71 -12.20
C LEU A 33 9.38 -15.34 -10.80
N LYS A 34 8.59 -14.56 -10.05
CA LYS A 34 8.88 -14.18 -8.65
C LYS A 34 7.56 -14.13 -7.88
N GLY A 35 7.48 -14.85 -6.78
CA GLY A 35 6.38 -14.81 -5.82
C GLY A 35 6.67 -13.87 -4.66
N ALA A 36 6.23 -14.24 -3.45
CA ALA A 36 6.44 -13.47 -2.21
C ALA A 36 7.93 -13.21 -1.94
N GLY A 37 8.23 -12.10 -1.23
CA GLY A 37 9.58 -11.73 -0.78
C GLY A 37 10.27 -10.66 -1.63
N ASP A 38 9.50 -9.89 -2.39
CA ASP A 38 9.94 -8.67 -3.09
C ASP A 38 8.84 -7.61 -3.00
N ASP A 39 9.01 -6.43 -3.60
CA ASP A 39 7.99 -5.37 -3.59
C ASP A 39 6.72 -5.78 -4.33
N ALA A 40 6.87 -6.55 -5.42
CA ALA A 40 5.75 -7.06 -6.18
C ALA A 40 6.00 -8.48 -6.70
N ALA A 41 4.93 -9.19 -7.03
CA ALA A 41 5.00 -10.45 -7.76
C ALA A 41 5.29 -10.19 -9.25
N VAL A 42 6.09 -11.07 -9.87
CA VAL A 42 6.44 -11.00 -11.29
C VAL A 42 5.89 -12.21 -12.02
N ILE A 43 5.06 -11.98 -13.03
CA ILE A 43 4.37 -13.01 -13.80
C ILE A 43 4.77 -12.84 -15.28
N ALA A 44 5.19 -13.91 -15.93
CA ALA A 44 5.50 -13.88 -17.33
C ALA A 44 4.27 -13.51 -18.18
N ALA A 45 4.35 -12.46 -18.95
CA ALA A 45 3.34 -12.11 -19.94
C ALA A 45 3.61 -12.79 -21.28
N ASP A 46 4.84 -12.70 -21.75
CA ASP A 46 5.35 -13.41 -22.94
C ASP A 46 6.84 -13.73 -22.77
N LYS A 47 7.58 -13.90 -23.89
CA LYS A 47 9.01 -14.23 -23.86
C LYS A 47 9.87 -13.13 -23.23
N ASP A 48 9.57 -11.88 -23.52
CA ASP A 48 10.41 -10.72 -23.20
C ASP A 48 9.81 -9.85 -22.08
N ASP A 49 8.48 -9.86 -21.94
CA ASP A 49 7.74 -9.02 -21.00
C ASP A 49 7.19 -9.79 -19.79
N ALA A 50 6.99 -9.06 -18.71
CA ALA A 50 6.34 -9.54 -17.50
C ALA A 50 5.30 -8.55 -17.00
N THR A 51 4.26 -9.08 -16.36
CA THR A 51 3.33 -8.35 -15.54
C THR A 51 3.84 -8.32 -14.10
N VAL A 52 3.83 -7.15 -13.50
CA VAL A 52 4.23 -6.91 -12.10
C VAL A 52 2.97 -6.55 -11.31
N VAL A 53 2.74 -7.22 -10.18
CA VAL A 53 1.51 -7.06 -9.40
C VAL A 53 1.83 -6.90 -7.93
N SER A 54 1.36 -5.80 -7.33
CA SER A 54 1.42 -5.55 -5.89
C SER A 54 0.03 -5.26 -5.33
N THR A 55 -0.12 -5.38 -4.02
CA THR A 55 -1.33 -5.00 -3.31
C THR A 55 -1.00 -4.40 -1.95
N ASP A 56 -1.58 -3.23 -1.67
CA ASP A 56 -1.47 -2.51 -0.42
C ASP A 56 -2.83 -2.34 0.26
N THR A 57 -2.82 -2.27 1.58
CA THR A 57 -4.01 -2.00 2.37
C THR A 57 -3.75 -0.88 3.36
N LEU A 58 -4.60 0.14 3.35
CA LEU A 58 -4.60 1.25 4.29
C LEU A 58 -5.75 1.10 5.27
N LEU A 59 -5.46 1.18 6.55
CA LEU A 59 -6.42 1.02 7.66
C LEU A 59 -6.59 2.32 8.42
N GLU A 60 -7.84 2.74 8.66
CA GLU A 60 -8.16 3.85 9.54
C GLU A 60 -7.64 3.59 10.96
N GLY A 61 -6.99 4.60 11.56
CA GLY A 61 -6.36 4.50 12.87
C GLY A 61 -4.96 3.88 12.86
N VAL A 62 -4.48 3.36 11.72
CA VAL A 62 -3.13 2.82 11.54
C VAL A 62 -2.35 3.63 10.51
N ASP A 63 -2.85 3.70 9.27
CA ASP A 63 -2.17 4.35 8.16
C ASP A 63 -2.64 5.79 7.93
N PHE A 64 -3.80 6.14 8.44
CA PHE A 64 -4.41 7.47 8.38
C PHE A 64 -5.43 7.66 9.51
N ASP A 65 -5.73 8.93 9.81
CA ASP A 65 -6.76 9.32 10.77
C ASP A 65 -7.66 10.39 10.13
N LEU A 66 -8.95 10.10 10.01
CA LEU A 66 -9.94 10.97 9.37
C LEU A 66 -10.20 12.26 10.15
N THR A 67 -9.71 12.39 11.39
CA THR A 67 -9.84 13.63 12.16
C THR A 67 -9.02 14.77 11.58
N TYR A 68 -7.93 14.47 10.85
CA TYR A 68 -7.04 15.48 10.26
C TYR A 68 -6.60 15.16 8.82
N PHE A 69 -6.89 13.98 8.29
CA PHE A 69 -6.46 13.59 6.95
C PHE A 69 -7.60 13.81 5.94
N PRO A 70 -7.52 14.77 5.01
CA PRO A 70 -8.57 15.01 4.03
C PRO A 70 -8.74 13.83 3.08
N LEU A 71 -9.99 13.46 2.78
CA LEU A 71 -10.32 12.28 1.97
C LEU A 71 -9.75 12.35 0.55
N LYS A 72 -9.69 13.52 -0.09
CA LYS A 72 -9.04 13.69 -1.39
C LYS A 72 -7.55 13.35 -1.34
N HIS A 73 -6.85 13.79 -0.28
CA HIS A 73 -5.43 13.46 -0.09
C HIS A 73 -5.25 11.97 0.21
N LEU A 74 -6.20 11.37 0.95
CA LEU A 74 -6.18 9.94 1.24
C LEU A 74 -6.35 9.12 -0.04
N GLY A 75 -7.27 9.50 -0.91
CA GLY A 75 -7.44 8.86 -2.21
C GLY A 75 -6.20 8.94 -3.09
N TYR A 76 -5.55 10.10 -3.12
CA TYR A 76 -4.26 10.27 -3.79
C TYR A 76 -3.16 9.38 -3.18
N LYS A 77 -3.03 9.39 -1.85
CA LYS A 77 -2.08 8.55 -1.12
C LYS A 77 -2.29 7.07 -1.41
N ALA A 78 -3.53 6.58 -1.42
CA ALA A 78 -3.84 5.18 -1.66
C ALA A 78 -3.31 4.69 -3.02
N VAL A 79 -3.45 5.51 -4.07
CA VAL A 79 -2.89 5.22 -5.39
C VAL A 79 -1.37 5.25 -5.37
N THR A 80 -0.76 6.31 -4.80
CA THR A 80 0.70 6.50 -4.85
C THR A 80 1.45 5.43 -4.06
N VAL A 81 0.91 4.96 -2.94
CA VAL A 81 1.50 3.85 -2.17
C VAL A 81 1.51 2.58 -3.01
N ALA A 82 0.38 2.20 -3.60
CA ALA A 82 0.29 0.97 -4.38
C ALA A 82 1.16 0.96 -5.65
N ILE A 83 1.26 2.10 -6.37
CA ILE A 83 2.10 2.17 -7.56
C ILE A 83 3.60 2.27 -7.22
N SER A 84 3.96 2.65 -5.98
CA SER A 84 5.37 2.78 -5.57
C SER A 84 6.11 1.45 -5.64
N ASP A 85 5.46 0.34 -5.31
CA ASP A 85 6.03 -1.01 -5.41
C ASP A 85 6.31 -1.41 -6.87
N ILE A 86 5.37 -1.06 -7.76
CA ILE A 86 5.55 -1.29 -9.21
C ILE A 86 6.76 -0.50 -9.73
N LEU A 87 6.86 0.78 -9.32
CA LEU A 87 7.97 1.65 -9.71
C LEU A 87 9.30 1.19 -9.10
N ALA A 88 9.30 0.69 -7.85
CA ALA A 88 10.51 0.16 -7.19
C ALA A 88 11.09 -1.04 -7.94
N MET A 89 10.25 -1.82 -8.62
CA MET A 89 10.67 -2.93 -9.48
C MET A 89 11.03 -2.50 -10.92
N ASN A 90 11.18 -1.20 -11.17
CA ASN A 90 11.45 -0.62 -12.49
C ASN A 90 10.40 -1.00 -13.54
N ALA A 91 9.15 -1.17 -13.11
CA ALA A 91 8.01 -1.43 -13.97
C ALA A 91 7.14 -0.18 -14.14
N ARG A 92 6.41 -0.10 -15.24
CA ARG A 92 5.44 0.97 -15.49
C ARG A 92 4.08 0.54 -14.95
N PRO A 93 3.47 1.27 -13.99
CA PRO A 93 2.11 1.00 -13.55
C PRO A 93 1.12 1.30 -14.69
N GLU A 94 0.09 0.46 -14.85
CA GLU A 94 -0.89 0.59 -15.93
C GLU A 94 -2.32 0.55 -15.43
N GLN A 95 -2.66 -0.35 -14.49
CA GLN A 95 -4.02 -0.52 -13.98
C GLN A 95 -4.04 -0.61 -12.45
N LEU A 96 -5.19 -0.22 -11.90
CA LEU A 96 -5.52 -0.35 -10.47
C LEU A 96 -6.89 -0.98 -10.27
N LEU A 97 -7.01 -1.75 -9.18
CA LEU A 97 -8.29 -2.15 -8.59
C LEU A 97 -8.35 -1.62 -7.15
N VAL A 98 -9.50 -1.08 -6.76
CA VAL A 98 -9.70 -0.52 -5.42
C VAL A 98 -10.77 -1.29 -4.69
N SER A 99 -10.42 -1.87 -3.54
CA SER A 99 -11.34 -2.55 -2.63
C SER A 99 -11.59 -1.68 -1.42
N LEU A 100 -12.87 -1.42 -1.09
CA LEU A 100 -13.25 -0.60 0.05
C LEU A 100 -14.03 -1.39 1.10
N GLY A 101 -13.62 -1.24 2.37
CA GLY A 101 -14.44 -1.53 3.53
C GLY A 101 -15.00 -0.22 4.08
N VAL A 102 -16.32 0.01 3.96
CA VAL A 102 -16.95 1.29 4.27
C VAL A 102 -17.78 1.19 5.54
N SER A 103 -17.51 2.05 6.51
CA SER A 103 -18.32 2.17 7.72
C SER A 103 -19.66 2.85 7.41
N SER A 104 -20.73 2.42 8.08
CA SER A 104 -22.06 3.06 8.00
C SER A 104 -22.09 4.52 8.47
N LYS A 105 -21.00 5.02 9.04
CA LYS A 105 -20.85 6.44 9.43
C LYS A 105 -20.40 7.33 8.27
N MET A 106 -19.94 6.76 7.17
CA MET A 106 -19.50 7.51 6.00
C MET A 106 -20.69 7.92 5.14
N SER A 107 -20.66 9.15 4.62
CA SER A 107 -21.63 9.61 3.61
C SER A 107 -21.14 9.30 2.19
N VAL A 108 -22.04 9.36 1.23
CA VAL A 108 -21.71 9.20 -0.19
C VAL A 108 -20.78 10.31 -0.65
N GLU A 109 -21.00 11.56 -0.20
CA GLU A 109 -20.17 12.71 -0.56
C GLU A 109 -18.73 12.54 -0.06
N ALA A 110 -18.56 11.94 1.13
CA ALA A 110 -17.23 11.61 1.65
C ALA A 110 -16.50 10.60 0.76
N LEU A 111 -17.22 9.60 0.23
CA LEU A 111 -16.65 8.66 -0.72
C LEU A 111 -16.38 9.29 -2.09
N ASP A 112 -17.21 10.25 -2.52
CA ASP A 112 -16.96 11.03 -3.73
C ASP A 112 -15.66 11.83 -3.63
N ASP A 113 -15.38 12.45 -2.48
CA ASP A 113 -14.14 13.16 -2.19
C ASP A 113 -12.93 12.19 -2.24
N LEU A 114 -13.05 11.02 -1.64
CA LEU A 114 -12.00 9.98 -1.71
C LEU A 114 -11.70 9.61 -3.18
N TYR A 115 -12.75 9.32 -3.94
CA TYR A 115 -12.61 8.95 -5.35
C TYR A 115 -12.14 10.11 -6.24
N GLU A 116 -12.41 11.36 -5.88
CA GLU A 116 -11.82 12.51 -6.56
C GLU A 116 -10.29 12.48 -6.45
N GLY A 117 -9.77 12.20 -5.25
CA GLY A 117 -8.34 12.02 -5.03
C GLY A 117 -7.75 10.85 -5.81
N ILE A 118 -8.43 9.69 -5.82
CA ILE A 118 -8.03 8.52 -6.61
C ILE A 118 -7.98 8.87 -8.10
N ARG A 119 -9.05 9.46 -8.64
CA ARG A 119 -9.11 9.86 -10.07
C ARG A 119 -8.05 10.89 -10.43
N PHE A 120 -7.75 11.80 -9.51
CA PHE A 120 -6.69 12.79 -9.74
C PHE A 120 -5.32 12.10 -9.88
N ALA A 121 -4.96 11.22 -8.93
CA ALA A 121 -3.71 10.46 -8.99
C ALA A 121 -3.65 9.58 -10.25
N CYS A 122 -4.73 8.87 -10.58
CA CYS A 122 -4.79 8.05 -11.79
C CYS A 122 -4.48 8.85 -13.07
N ARG A 123 -5.02 10.07 -13.18
CA ARG A 123 -4.72 10.94 -14.33
C ARG A 123 -3.27 11.42 -14.34
N GLU A 124 -2.73 11.78 -13.18
CA GLU A 124 -1.35 12.27 -13.06
C GLU A 124 -0.32 11.21 -13.44
N TYR A 125 -0.54 9.97 -12.98
CA TYR A 125 0.36 8.86 -13.24
C TYR A 125 0.04 8.06 -14.51
N GLY A 126 -1.03 8.40 -15.22
CA GLY A 126 -1.45 7.71 -16.44
C GLY A 126 -1.85 6.25 -16.19
N VAL A 127 -2.57 5.99 -15.08
CA VAL A 127 -2.98 4.66 -14.64
C VAL A 127 -4.51 4.55 -14.71
N ASP A 128 -5.02 3.44 -15.21
CA ASP A 128 -6.45 3.19 -15.32
C ASP A 128 -7.01 2.55 -14.04
N LEU A 129 -8.08 3.14 -13.48
CA LEU A 129 -8.89 2.47 -12.47
C LEU A 129 -9.88 1.53 -13.18
N VAL A 130 -9.63 0.22 -13.11
CA VAL A 130 -10.36 -0.77 -13.92
C VAL A 130 -11.42 -1.56 -13.13
N GLY A 131 -11.48 -1.41 -11.81
CA GLY A 131 -12.49 -2.09 -11.00
C GLY A 131 -12.15 -2.09 -9.51
N GLY A 132 -12.81 -2.99 -8.79
CA GLY A 132 -12.62 -3.15 -7.35
C GLY A 132 -13.78 -3.89 -6.70
N ASP A 133 -13.88 -3.78 -5.37
CA ASP A 133 -14.98 -4.31 -4.56
C ASP A 133 -15.36 -3.31 -3.46
N THR A 134 -16.61 -3.38 -2.98
CA THR A 134 -17.06 -2.55 -1.86
C THR A 134 -17.85 -3.40 -0.87
N ARG A 135 -17.44 -3.32 0.40
CA ARG A 135 -18.04 -4.07 1.51
C ARG A 135 -18.34 -3.15 2.69
N ALA A 136 -19.30 -3.57 3.52
CA ALA A 136 -19.51 -2.93 4.81
C ALA A 136 -18.34 -3.25 5.75
N SER A 137 -17.89 -2.26 6.52
CA SER A 137 -16.90 -2.39 7.58
C SER A 137 -17.52 -1.98 8.93
N LEU A 138 -17.20 -2.73 9.97
CA LEU A 138 -17.61 -2.41 11.34
C LEU A 138 -16.57 -1.59 12.09
N THR A 139 -15.32 -1.54 11.61
CA THR A 139 -14.16 -1.00 12.33
C THR A 139 -13.61 0.30 11.76
N GLY A 140 -14.21 0.85 10.69
CA GLY A 140 -13.73 2.07 10.05
C GLY A 140 -13.53 1.90 8.54
N LEU A 141 -12.84 2.85 7.92
CA LEU A 141 -12.53 2.82 6.50
C LEU A 141 -11.29 1.93 6.26
N VAL A 142 -11.44 1.01 5.31
CA VAL A 142 -10.36 0.16 4.80
C VAL A 142 -10.24 0.40 3.31
N ILE A 143 -9.02 0.62 2.83
CA ILE A 143 -8.75 0.86 1.41
C ILE A 143 -7.68 -0.14 0.96
N GLY A 144 -8.07 -1.14 0.17
CA GLY A 144 -7.15 -2.05 -0.50
C GLY A 144 -6.94 -1.59 -1.94
N VAL A 145 -5.71 -1.49 -2.39
CA VAL A 145 -5.38 -1.15 -3.78
C VAL A 145 -4.47 -2.23 -4.35
N THR A 146 -4.88 -2.81 -5.45
CA THR A 146 -4.02 -3.71 -6.23
C THR A 146 -3.54 -2.96 -7.46
N ALA A 147 -2.23 -2.86 -7.62
CA ALA A 147 -1.58 -2.24 -8.75
C ALA A 147 -1.02 -3.30 -9.71
N VAL A 148 -1.23 -3.07 -10.98
CA VAL A 148 -0.71 -3.91 -12.08
C VAL A 148 0.15 -3.04 -12.98
N GLY A 149 1.34 -3.54 -13.27
CA GLY A 149 2.28 -2.86 -14.16
C GLY A 149 2.93 -3.82 -15.14
N ARG A 150 3.71 -3.28 -16.05
CA ARG A 150 4.45 -4.03 -17.06
C ARG A 150 5.90 -3.60 -17.12
N ALA A 151 6.79 -4.56 -17.33
CA ALA A 151 8.19 -4.32 -17.61
C ALA A 151 8.77 -5.40 -18.52
N ARG A 152 9.85 -5.08 -19.21
CA ARG A 152 10.69 -6.11 -19.81
C ARG A 152 11.40 -6.90 -18.71
N ARG A 153 11.53 -8.20 -18.87
CA ARG A 153 12.11 -9.08 -17.84
C ARG A 153 13.55 -8.75 -17.52
N ASP A 154 14.32 -8.25 -18.49
CA ASP A 154 15.74 -7.93 -18.35
C ASP A 154 16.02 -6.63 -17.59
N VAL A 155 15.00 -5.79 -17.35
CA VAL A 155 15.15 -4.51 -16.62
C VAL A 155 14.48 -4.51 -15.24
N ILE A 156 13.77 -5.59 -14.87
CA ILE A 156 13.14 -5.68 -13.55
C ILE A 156 14.21 -5.63 -12.46
N THR A 157 13.99 -4.77 -11.49
CA THR A 157 14.85 -4.61 -10.32
C THR A 157 14.25 -5.35 -9.13
N TYR A 158 15.09 -6.11 -8.43
CA TYR A 158 14.72 -6.89 -7.24
C TYR A 158 15.48 -6.38 -6.01
N ARG A 159 14.90 -6.54 -4.81
CA ARG A 159 15.55 -6.21 -3.53
C ARG A 159 16.91 -6.89 -3.36
N SER A 160 17.07 -8.07 -3.91
CA SER A 160 18.30 -8.87 -3.83
C SER A 160 19.38 -8.44 -4.83
N GLY A 161 19.18 -7.36 -5.61
CA GLY A 161 20.10 -6.95 -6.68
C GLY A 161 21.37 -6.22 -6.21
N ALA A 162 21.37 -5.64 -5.01
CA ALA A 162 22.47 -4.82 -4.51
C ALA A 162 23.77 -5.62 -4.30
N ARG A 163 24.91 -4.99 -4.60
CA ARG A 163 26.25 -5.59 -4.54
C ARG A 163 27.18 -4.76 -3.67
N PHE A 164 28.26 -5.36 -3.23
CA PHE A 164 29.35 -4.64 -2.53
C PHE A 164 29.91 -3.52 -3.41
N ASN A 165 30.07 -2.31 -2.84
CA ASN A 165 30.44 -1.05 -3.51
C ASN A 165 29.35 -0.37 -4.34
N ASP A 166 28.10 -0.83 -4.33
CA ASP A 166 27.00 -0.04 -4.90
C ASP A 166 26.76 1.23 -4.08
N LEU A 167 26.41 2.32 -4.77
CA LEU A 167 26.08 3.59 -4.12
C LEU A 167 24.63 3.58 -3.64
N ILE A 168 24.44 3.95 -2.38
CA ILE A 168 23.11 4.19 -1.82
C ILE A 168 22.69 5.61 -2.18
N CYS A 169 21.68 5.75 -3.04
CA CYS A 169 21.13 7.04 -3.47
C CYS A 169 19.78 7.29 -2.82
N ILE A 170 19.52 8.53 -2.43
CA ILE A 170 18.27 8.97 -1.83
C ILE A 170 17.72 10.14 -2.63
N THR A 171 16.41 10.12 -2.92
CA THR A 171 15.69 11.25 -3.49
C THR A 171 14.76 11.85 -2.45
N GLY A 172 14.68 13.19 -2.38
CA GLY A 172 13.85 13.90 -1.41
C GLY A 172 14.44 13.92 0.01
N ASN A 173 13.61 14.25 0.98
CA ASN A 173 13.98 14.37 2.40
C ASN A 173 13.35 13.23 3.21
N LEU A 174 14.16 12.29 3.68
CA LEU A 174 13.68 11.21 4.55
C LEU A 174 13.13 11.77 5.86
N GLY A 175 11.94 11.32 6.24
CA GLY A 175 11.26 11.74 7.47
C GLY A 175 10.52 13.08 7.39
N ALA A 176 10.62 13.85 6.30
CA ALA A 176 9.97 15.16 6.19
C ALA A 176 8.44 15.07 6.33
N ALA A 177 7.80 14.05 5.75
CA ALA A 177 6.36 13.83 5.88
C ALA A 177 5.94 13.56 7.33
N TYR A 178 6.71 12.74 8.05
CA TYR A 178 6.47 12.47 9.47
C TYR A 178 6.64 13.74 10.33
N MET A 179 7.71 14.49 10.11
CA MET A 179 7.95 15.75 10.83
C MET A 179 6.87 16.79 10.52
N GLY A 180 6.35 16.84 9.30
CA GLY A 180 5.22 17.70 8.93
C GLY A 180 3.89 17.29 9.57
N LEU A 181 3.69 15.99 9.84
CA LEU A 181 2.48 15.47 10.49
C LEU A 181 2.43 15.82 11.99
N GLN A 182 3.57 15.87 12.69
CA GLN A 182 3.63 16.10 14.14
C GLN A 182 2.96 17.42 14.59
N PRO A 183 3.21 18.59 13.98
CA PRO A 183 2.51 19.83 14.34
C PRO A 183 1.01 19.75 14.10
N VAL A 184 0.56 19.08 13.03
CA VAL A 184 -0.86 18.94 12.70
C VAL A 184 -1.57 18.10 13.76
N SER A 185 -1.03 16.95 14.12
CA SER A 185 -1.57 16.09 15.18
C SER A 185 -1.65 16.82 16.51
N TYR A 186 -0.58 17.54 16.87
CA TYR A 186 -0.53 18.28 18.14
C TYR A 186 -1.56 19.42 18.20
N THR A 187 -1.74 20.17 17.12
CA THR A 187 -2.70 21.30 17.09
C THR A 187 -4.14 20.80 17.12
N HIS A 188 -4.47 19.69 16.45
CA HIS A 188 -5.82 19.13 16.49
C HIS A 188 -6.16 18.52 17.85
N LEU A 189 -5.24 17.80 18.48
CA LEU A 189 -5.43 17.27 19.84
C LEU A 189 -5.70 18.38 20.86
N ARG A 190 -4.91 19.48 20.85
CA ARG A 190 -5.14 20.62 21.74
C ARG A 190 -6.46 21.35 21.48
N ALA A 191 -6.91 21.47 20.24
CA ALA A 191 -8.18 22.11 19.93
C ALA A 191 -9.38 21.32 20.51
N HIS A 192 -9.25 20.00 20.64
CA HIS A 192 -10.26 19.16 21.29
C HIS A 192 -10.22 19.25 22.83
N GLU A 193 -9.03 19.34 23.43
CA GLU A 193 -8.88 19.48 24.88
C GLU A 193 -9.42 20.82 25.38
N THR A 194 -9.22 21.91 24.65
CA THR A 194 -9.73 23.25 25.06
C THR A 194 -11.27 23.38 24.98
N LYS A 195 -11.94 22.58 24.15
CA LYS A 195 -13.40 22.51 24.07
C LYS A 195 -14.04 21.68 25.19
N ALA A 196 -13.30 20.76 25.80
CA ALA A 196 -13.79 19.93 26.89
C ALA A 196 -13.68 20.59 28.27
N ASN A 197 -12.97 21.73 28.38
CA ASN A 197 -12.75 22.49 29.63
C ASN A 197 -13.47 23.83 29.66
N LEU A 198 -14.43 24.09 28.77
CA LEU A 198 -15.38 25.21 28.78
C LEU A 198 -16.81 24.70 28.94
#